data_ab3b6b0f47fb0a7d1ac2ebbaf09cabb4
#
_entry.id   ab3b6b0f47fb0a7d1ac2ebbaf09cabb4
#
_cell.length_a   1.000
_cell.length_b   1.000
_cell.length_c   1.000
_cell.angle_alpha   90.00
_cell.angle_beta   90.00
_cell.angle_gamma   90.00
#
_symmetry.space_group_name_H-M   'P 1'
#
loop_
_entity.id
_entity.type
_entity.pdbx_description
1 polymer ?
#
loop_
_entity_poly.entity_id
_entity_poly.type
_entity_poly.pdbx_seq_one_letter_code
_entity_poly.pdbx_strand_id
1 'polypeptide(L)'
;GMGGGTGSGGAPVLAKHLKRIYTQPVYGLGILPGMDEGGIYTLNAARSFQTFVDEVDNLLVFDNDVWRSAGESVEGGYDRINREIVERFGLLFAAGEVEEGDHVAESVVDSSEIINTLSNGISTIGYASETVETNSGLLSSLTGGDDFDEGAATNRMTSLVRKAALGRLTLPCDVASADRGLVVATGPPSHLNRKGVERGRQWLEDETGSMEIRGGDYPIPHRDEVGAIVLLSGVTDVPRIDQLQQVAIEAQETTEEVRATAEEDFSSLMDTGGELDALF
;
A
#
# COMPACT_ATOMS: atom_id res chain seq x y z
N GLY A 1 1.61 3.35 -12.41
CA GLY A 1 3.00 2.88 -12.38
C GLY A 1 3.96 4.04 -12.31
N MET A 2 4.87 4.01 -11.36
CA MET A 2 5.82 5.10 -11.12
C MET A 2 7.10 5.00 -11.97
N GLY A 3 7.39 3.82 -12.54
CA GLY A 3 8.55 3.63 -13.42
C GLY A 3 8.37 4.16 -14.83
N GLY A 4 7.16 4.16 -15.37
CA GLY A 4 6.86 4.64 -16.72
C GLY A 4 6.68 6.16 -16.78
N GLY A 5 7.04 6.79 -17.91
CA GLY A 5 7.01 8.25 -18.05
C GLY A 5 5.65 8.90 -17.85
N THR A 6 4.56 8.27 -18.30
CA THR A 6 3.20 8.82 -18.16
C THR A 6 2.73 8.83 -16.72
N GLY A 7 2.87 7.70 -15.99
CA GLY A 7 2.46 7.59 -14.60
C GLY A 7 3.31 8.48 -13.69
N SER A 8 4.63 8.41 -13.85
CA SER A 8 5.58 9.17 -13.03
C SER A 8 5.47 10.69 -13.23
N GLY A 9 5.24 11.14 -14.45
CA GLY A 9 5.14 12.58 -14.73
C GLY A 9 3.73 13.14 -14.61
N GLY A 10 2.70 12.38 -14.99
CA GLY A 10 1.32 12.85 -15.07
C GLY A 10 0.53 12.75 -13.77
N ALA A 11 0.74 11.67 -12.96
CA ALA A 11 -0.06 11.45 -11.78
C ALA A 11 0.11 12.53 -10.69
N PRO A 12 1.33 12.98 -10.34
CA PRO A 12 1.50 14.08 -9.38
C PRO A 12 0.83 15.39 -9.84
N VAL A 13 0.95 15.72 -11.15
CA VAL A 13 0.33 16.91 -11.71
C VAL A 13 -1.19 16.82 -11.63
N LEU A 14 -1.76 15.67 -11.95
CA LEU A 14 -3.20 15.44 -11.82
C LEU A 14 -3.65 15.58 -10.36
N ALA A 15 -2.95 14.95 -9.43
CA ALA A 15 -3.26 15.03 -8.00
C ALA A 15 -3.29 16.48 -7.51
N LYS A 16 -2.28 17.27 -7.86
CA LYS A 16 -2.22 18.71 -7.56
C LYS A 16 -3.45 19.48 -8.07
N HIS A 17 -3.91 19.19 -9.28
CA HIS A 17 -5.10 19.82 -9.84
C HIS A 17 -6.38 19.36 -9.11
N LEU A 18 -6.50 18.07 -8.80
CA LEU A 18 -7.65 17.53 -8.06
C LEU A 18 -7.76 18.16 -6.67
N LYS A 19 -6.67 18.27 -5.91
CA LYS A 19 -6.65 18.95 -4.58
C LYS A 19 -7.09 20.41 -4.64
N ARG A 20 -7.01 21.08 -5.78
CA ARG A 20 -7.50 22.45 -5.95
C ARG A 20 -8.99 22.54 -6.25
N ILE A 21 -9.57 21.46 -6.80
CA ILE A 21 -10.95 21.42 -7.27
C ILE A 21 -11.86 20.80 -6.21
N TYR A 22 -11.38 19.75 -5.54
CA TYR A 22 -12.15 18.97 -4.58
C TYR A 22 -11.77 19.31 -3.13
N THR A 23 -12.76 19.24 -2.25
CA THR A 23 -12.59 19.35 -0.80
C THR A 23 -12.36 18.00 -0.14
N GLN A 24 -12.70 16.93 -0.83
CA GLN A 24 -12.43 15.55 -0.40
C GLN A 24 -10.93 15.24 -0.51
N PRO A 25 -10.40 14.35 0.33
CA PRO A 25 -9.02 13.96 0.25
C PRO A 25 -8.68 13.28 -1.08
N VAL A 26 -7.50 13.55 -1.60
CA VAL A 26 -6.97 12.96 -2.84
C VAL A 26 -5.88 11.97 -2.47
N TYR A 27 -6.16 10.69 -2.66
CA TYR A 27 -5.20 9.62 -2.41
C TYR A 27 -4.48 9.21 -3.69
N GLY A 28 -3.19 8.93 -3.56
CA GLY A 28 -2.38 8.35 -4.62
C GLY A 28 -2.21 6.84 -4.41
N LEU A 29 -2.25 6.06 -5.50
CA LEU A 29 -1.74 4.69 -5.52
C LEU A 29 -0.47 4.66 -6.37
N GLY A 30 0.68 4.54 -5.71
CA GLY A 30 2.00 4.45 -6.33
C GLY A 30 2.43 3.00 -6.48
N ILE A 31 2.63 2.53 -7.72
CA ILE A 31 3.15 1.19 -8.01
C ILE A 31 4.61 1.32 -8.40
N LEU A 32 5.50 0.83 -7.53
CA LEU A 32 6.94 0.83 -7.75
C LEU A 32 7.35 -0.27 -8.73
N PRO A 33 8.29 0.01 -9.64
CA PRO A 33 8.82 -1.00 -10.54
C PRO A 33 9.66 -2.04 -9.79
N GLY A 34 9.75 -3.25 -10.33
CA GLY A 34 10.74 -4.23 -9.87
C GLY A 34 12.17 -3.76 -10.16
N MET A 35 13.12 -4.22 -9.35
CA MET A 35 14.55 -3.85 -9.50
C MET A 35 15.15 -4.28 -10.83
N ASP A 36 14.61 -5.31 -11.45
CA ASP A 36 15.06 -5.84 -12.75
C ASP A 36 14.37 -5.21 -13.97
N GLU A 37 13.41 -4.29 -13.77
CA GLU A 37 12.76 -3.57 -14.88
C GLU A 37 13.72 -2.55 -15.55
N GLY A 38 14.83 -2.21 -14.89
CA GLY A 38 15.89 -1.37 -15.42
C GLY A 38 16.03 -0.01 -14.73
N GLY A 39 17.25 0.53 -14.75
CA GLY A 39 17.62 1.73 -14.00
C GLY A 39 16.80 2.98 -14.31
N ILE A 40 16.34 3.14 -15.57
CA ILE A 40 15.50 4.29 -15.94
C ILE A 40 14.13 4.27 -15.25
N TYR A 41 13.54 3.07 -15.07
CA TYR A 41 12.27 2.91 -14.37
C TYR A 41 12.42 3.20 -12.87
N THR A 42 13.52 2.73 -12.27
CA THR A 42 13.86 3.02 -10.87
C THR A 42 14.09 4.52 -10.65
N LEU A 43 14.83 5.17 -11.54
CA LEU A 43 15.07 6.62 -11.50
C LEU A 43 13.77 7.43 -11.65
N ASN A 44 12.91 7.04 -12.59
CA ASN A 44 11.60 7.69 -12.76
C ASN A 44 10.76 7.53 -11.50
N ALA A 45 10.76 6.34 -10.89
CA ALA A 45 10.05 6.07 -9.64
C ALA A 45 10.59 6.94 -8.50
N ALA A 46 11.91 7.03 -8.34
CA ALA A 46 12.56 7.84 -7.33
C ALA A 46 12.18 9.33 -7.44
N ARG A 47 12.25 9.90 -8.64
CA ARG A 47 11.89 11.30 -8.90
C ARG A 47 10.39 11.56 -8.73
N SER A 48 9.55 10.64 -9.22
CA SER A 48 8.11 10.75 -9.09
C SER A 48 7.65 10.65 -7.64
N PHE A 49 8.29 9.79 -6.86
CA PHE A 49 7.92 9.54 -5.47
C PHE A 49 8.00 10.82 -4.63
N GLN A 50 9.11 11.57 -4.74
CA GLN A 50 9.30 12.85 -4.03
C GLN A 50 8.19 13.86 -4.33
N THR A 51 7.82 13.96 -5.61
CA THR A 51 6.75 14.90 -6.00
C THR A 51 5.37 14.39 -5.64
N PHE A 52 5.12 13.09 -5.78
CA PHE A 52 3.79 12.52 -5.63
C PHE A 52 3.34 12.51 -4.17
N VAL A 53 4.24 12.22 -3.22
CA VAL A 53 3.90 12.21 -1.81
C VAL A 53 3.46 13.60 -1.32
N ASP A 54 4.03 14.67 -1.87
CA ASP A 54 3.68 16.05 -1.51
C ASP A 54 2.36 16.53 -2.13
N GLU A 55 1.97 15.94 -3.26
CA GLU A 55 0.78 16.37 -4.02
C GLU A 55 -0.48 15.57 -3.71
N VAL A 56 -0.41 14.58 -2.81
CA VAL A 56 -1.58 13.79 -2.33
C VAL A 56 -1.79 13.98 -0.82
N ASP A 57 -2.95 13.57 -0.32
CA ASP A 57 -3.20 13.56 1.11
C ASP A 57 -2.62 12.30 1.77
N ASN A 58 -2.54 11.20 1.02
CA ASN A 58 -1.79 10.02 1.39
C ASN A 58 -1.37 9.25 0.13
N LEU A 59 -0.20 8.63 0.15
CA LEU A 59 0.32 7.79 -0.91
C LEU A 59 0.31 6.33 -0.46
N LEU A 60 -0.66 5.58 -0.94
CA LEU A 60 -0.69 4.13 -0.83
C LEU A 60 0.32 3.53 -1.81
N VAL A 61 1.23 2.69 -1.33
CA VAL A 61 2.32 2.19 -2.17
C VAL A 61 2.25 0.67 -2.31
N PHE A 62 2.50 0.21 -3.54
CA PHE A 62 2.63 -1.19 -3.89
C PHE A 62 3.98 -1.42 -4.56
N ASP A 63 4.81 -2.29 -3.99
CA ASP A 63 6.13 -2.63 -4.54
C ASP A 63 6.08 -3.94 -5.34
N ASN A 64 6.18 -3.84 -6.66
CA ASN A 64 6.18 -5.00 -7.54
C ASN A 64 7.28 -6.01 -7.21
N ASP A 65 8.41 -5.54 -6.69
CA ASP A 65 9.56 -6.39 -6.41
C ASP A 65 9.25 -7.45 -5.36
N VAL A 66 8.49 -7.10 -4.35
CA VAL A 66 8.05 -7.99 -3.26
C VAL A 66 7.09 -9.08 -3.74
N TRP A 67 6.32 -8.78 -4.79
CA TRP A 67 5.22 -9.62 -5.26
C TRP A 67 5.57 -10.47 -6.48
N ARG A 68 6.76 -10.30 -7.04
CA ARG A 68 7.26 -11.15 -8.13
C ARG A 68 7.90 -12.41 -7.60
N SER A 69 7.69 -13.50 -8.32
CA SER A 69 8.35 -14.78 -8.04
C SER A 69 9.61 -14.92 -8.90
N ALA A 70 10.66 -15.52 -8.35
CA ALA A 70 11.88 -15.80 -9.11
C ALA A 70 11.58 -16.66 -10.33
N GLY A 71 11.98 -16.20 -11.53
CA GLY A 71 11.76 -16.89 -12.79
C GLY A 71 10.37 -16.72 -13.40
N GLU A 72 9.50 -15.91 -12.80
CA GLU A 72 8.19 -15.58 -13.38
C GLU A 72 8.37 -14.59 -14.56
N SER A 73 7.61 -14.80 -15.65
CA SER A 73 7.58 -13.83 -16.72
C SER A 73 6.95 -12.52 -16.25
N VAL A 74 7.38 -11.39 -16.83
CA VAL A 74 6.85 -10.07 -16.51
C VAL A 74 5.33 -10.04 -16.67
N GLU A 75 4.81 -10.59 -17.78
CA GLU A 75 3.39 -10.59 -18.11
C GLU A 75 2.57 -11.45 -17.14
N GLY A 76 3.03 -12.67 -16.79
CA GLY A 76 2.35 -13.54 -15.82
C GLY A 76 2.39 -12.96 -14.40
N GLY A 77 3.46 -12.26 -14.05
CA GLY A 77 3.61 -11.57 -12.78
C GLY A 77 2.62 -10.42 -12.61
N TYR A 78 2.38 -9.64 -13.65
CA TYR A 78 1.45 -8.50 -13.57
C TYR A 78 0.00 -8.90 -13.31
N ASP A 79 -0.49 -9.99 -13.93
CA ASP A 79 -1.87 -10.44 -13.69
C ASP A 79 -2.08 -10.86 -12.24
N ARG A 80 -1.09 -11.48 -11.62
CA ARG A 80 -1.14 -11.86 -10.22
C ARG A 80 -1.04 -10.63 -9.32
N ILE A 81 -0.09 -9.74 -9.58
CA ILE A 81 0.10 -8.48 -8.85
C ILE A 81 -1.18 -7.63 -8.90
N ASN A 82 -1.79 -7.47 -10.06
CA ASN A 82 -3.02 -6.72 -10.21
C ASN A 82 -4.17 -7.31 -9.39
N ARG A 83 -4.28 -8.64 -9.29
CA ARG A 83 -5.27 -9.29 -8.42
C ARG A 83 -5.02 -9.00 -6.94
N GLU A 84 -3.77 -9.05 -6.49
CA GLU A 84 -3.39 -8.73 -5.12
C GLU A 84 -3.69 -7.26 -4.76
N ILE A 85 -3.48 -6.34 -5.71
CA ILE A 85 -3.85 -4.94 -5.56
C ILE A 85 -5.37 -4.82 -5.42
N VAL A 86 -6.12 -5.37 -6.39
CA VAL A 86 -7.58 -5.27 -6.41
C VAL A 86 -8.21 -5.90 -5.16
N GLU A 87 -7.69 -7.02 -4.69
CA GLU A 87 -8.21 -7.68 -3.50
C GLU A 87 -8.04 -6.78 -2.25
N ARG A 88 -6.84 -6.27 -1.98
CA ARG A 88 -6.56 -5.47 -0.79
C ARG A 88 -7.26 -4.13 -0.80
N PHE A 89 -7.09 -3.39 -1.88
CA PHE A 89 -7.71 -2.07 -2.00
C PHE A 89 -9.22 -2.17 -2.18
N GLY A 90 -9.70 -3.17 -2.92
CA GLY A 90 -11.13 -3.43 -3.08
C GLY A 90 -11.82 -3.74 -1.77
N LEU A 91 -11.26 -4.62 -0.95
CA LEU A 91 -11.79 -4.93 0.38
C LEU A 91 -11.74 -3.72 1.33
N LEU A 92 -10.64 -2.96 1.33
CA LEU A 92 -10.49 -1.79 2.19
C LEU A 92 -11.54 -0.72 1.86
N PHE A 93 -11.68 -0.37 0.59
CA PHE A 93 -12.63 0.68 0.19
C PHE A 93 -14.08 0.21 0.27
N ALA A 94 -14.38 -1.05 -0.06
CA ALA A 94 -15.71 -1.60 0.10
C ALA A 94 -16.15 -1.63 1.58
N ALA A 95 -15.22 -1.83 2.52
CA ALA A 95 -15.52 -1.76 3.95
C ALA A 95 -16.02 -0.37 4.38
N GLY A 96 -15.52 0.70 3.76
CA GLY A 96 -15.93 2.07 4.04
C GLY A 96 -17.25 2.51 3.37
N GLU A 97 -17.81 1.69 2.47
CA GLU A 97 -19.04 1.99 1.73
C GLU A 97 -20.28 1.25 2.27
N VAL A 98 -20.13 0.49 3.35
CA VAL A 98 -21.26 -0.26 3.93
C VAL A 98 -22.24 0.72 4.58
N GLU A 99 -23.49 0.75 4.10
CA GLU A 99 -24.58 1.52 4.72
C GLU A 99 -25.01 0.85 6.05
N GLU A 100 -25.23 1.66 7.08
CA GLU A 100 -25.80 1.20 8.36
C GLU A 100 -27.16 0.55 8.10
N GLY A 101 -27.28 -0.75 8.35
CA GLY A 101 -28.56 -1.45 8.34
C GLY A 101 -28.65 -2.74 7.53
N ASP A 102 -27.72 -2.99 6.62
CA ASP A 102 -27.81 -4.18 5.75
C ASP A 102 -27.22 -5.47 6.36
N HIS A 103 -26.39 -5.38 7.39
CA HIS A 103 -25.75 -6.56 8.01
C HIS A 103 -25.59 -6.40 9.53
N VAL A 104 -25.77 -7.49 10.26
CA VAL A 104 -25.60 -7.56 11.71
C VAL A 104 -24.12 -7.64 12.05
N ALA A 105 -23.41 -6.52 11.93
CA ALA A 105 -22.08 -6.38 12.49
C ALA A 105 -22.11 -5.46 13.72
N GLU A 106 -21.37 -5.82 14.75
CA GLU A 106 -21.35 -5.05 16.00
C GLU A 106 -20.56 -3.74 15.90
N SER A 107 -19.66 -3.63 14.92
CA SER A 107 -18.80 -2.46 14.69
C SER A 107 -18.35 -2.44 13.22
N VAL A 108 -19.15 -1.85 12.35
CA VAL A 108 -18.80 -1.67 10.93
C VAL A 108 -17.80 -0.54 10.79
N VAL A 109 -16.75 -0.74 9.99
CA VAL A 109 -15.82 0.33 9.58
C VAL A 109 -16.58 1.32 8.73
N ASP A 110 -16.45 2.60 9.01
CA ASP A 110 -17.01 3.67 8.18
C ASP A 110 -15.90 4.38 7.36
N SER A 111 -16.34 5.15 6.36
CA SER A 111 -15.42 5.90 5.50
C SER A 111 -14.58 6.92 6.28
N SER A 112 -15.07 7.44 7.40
CA SER A 112 -14.35 8.43 8.22
C SER A 112 -13.15 7.79 8.92
N GLU A 113 -13.23 6.52 9.31
CA GLU A 113 -12.11 5.81 9.91
C GLU A 113 -10.98 5.59 8.90
N ILE A 114 -11.32 5.24 7.66
CA ILE A 114 -10.36 5.11 6.55
C ILE A 114 -9.71 6.48 6.26
N ILE A 115 -10.52 7.53 6.12
CA ILE A 115 -10.05 8.89 5.87
C ILE A 115 -9.12 9.38 6.98
N ASN A 116 -9.50 9.16 8.24
CA ASN A 116 -8.69 9.56 9.39
C ASN A 116 -7.37 8.78 9.46
N THR A 117 -7.37 7.51 9.09
CA THR A 117 -6.15 6.70 9.02
C THR A 117 -5.24 7.15 7.88
N LEU A 118 -5.80 7.46 6.70
CA LEU A 118 -5.07 7.94 5.52
C LEU A 118 -4.88 9.48 5.53
N SER A 119 -4.62 10.08 6.67
CA SER A 119 -4.59 11.55 6.77
C SER A 119 -3.32 12.19 6.22
N ASN A 120 -2.20 11.46 6.13
CA ASN A 120 -0.93 11.97 5.61
C ASN A 120 0.08 10.84 5.33
N GLY A 121 1.16 11.19 4.63
CA GLY A 121 2.34 10.36 4.47
C GLY A 121 2.15 9.18 3.52
N ILE A 122 2.82 8.08 3.85
CA ILE A 122 2.88 6.86 3.06
C ILE A 122 2.14 5.76 3.80
N SER A 123 1.42 4.93 3.05
CA SER A 123 0.66 3.81 3.62
C SER A 123 0.93 2.50 2.89
N THR A 124 0.81 1.43 3.65
CA THR A 124 0.92 0.04 3.20
C THR A 124 -0.22 -0.79 3.74
N ILE A 125 -0.55 -1.87 3.02
CA ILE A 125 -1.65 -2.76 3.38
C ILE A 125 -1.13 -4.19 3.48
N GLY A 126 -1.43 -4.85 4.60
CA GLY A 126 -1.31 -6.29 4.76
C GLY A 126 -2.67 -6.96 4.73
N TYR A 127 -2.71 -8.19 4.26
CA TYR A 127 -3.91 -9.03 4.26
C TYR A 127 -3.55 -10.47 4.56
N ALA A 128 -4.35 -11.11 5.39
CA ALA A 128 -4.27 -12.54 5.66
C ALA A 128 -5.68 -13.12 5.78
N SER A 129 -5.89 -14.30 5.19
CA SER A 129 -7.17 -15.01 5.27
C SER A 129 -6.97 -16.48 5.61
N GLU A 130 -8.05 -17.12 6.01
CA GLU A 130 -8.15 -18.56 6.28
C GLU A 130 -9.55 -19.04 5.87
N THR A 131 -9.60 -20.14 5.15
CA THR A 131 -10.87 -20.77 4.74
C THR A 131 -11.61 -21.28 5.97
N VAL A 132 -12.90 -21.02 6.04
CA VAL A 132 -13.81 -21.51 7.10
C VAL A 132 -14.91 -22.36 6.50
N GLU A 133 -15.27 -23.42 7.20
CA GLU A 133 -16.41 -24.24 6.78
C GLU A 133 -17.70 -23.47 7.05
N THR A 134 -18.31 -22.95 6.00
CA THR A 134 -19.68 -22.43 6.05
C THR A 134 -20.63 -23.61 5.97
N ASN A 135 -21.07 -24.13 7.11
CA ASN A 135 -22.01 -25.24 7.21
C ASN A 135 -23.38 -24.87 6.63
N SER A 136 -23.51 -24.92 5.30
CA SER A 136 -24.81 -24.86 4.61
C SER A 136 -25.46 -26.25 4.39
N GLY A 137 -24.90 -27.31 5.00
CA GLY A 137 -25.38 -28.69 4.85
C GLY A 137 -26.57 -28.99 5.77
N LEU A 138 -27.67 -29.53 5.21
CA LEU A 138 -28.87 -30.02 5.91
C LEU A 138 -28.60 -31.09 7.01
N LEU A 139 -27.36 -31.49 7.22
CA LEU A 139 -26.92 -32.50 8.22
C LEU A 139 -26.48 -31.87 9.57
N SER A 140 -26.20 -30.57 9.63
CA SER A 140 -25.78 -29.90 10.90
C SER A 140 -26.92 -29.78 11.91
N SER A 141 -28.17 -29.85 11.47
CA SER A 141 -29.35 -29.82 12.37
C SER A 141 -29.61 -31.14 13.13
N LEU A 142 -28.88 -32.22 12.81
CA LEU A 142 -29.06 -33.53 13.41
C LEU A 142 -27.97 -33.93 14.43
N THR A 143 -26.85 -33.24 14.46
CA THR A 143 -25.80 -33.41 15.46
C THR A 143 -25.82 -32.14 16.33
N GLY A 144 -26.47 -32.24 17.49
CA GLY A 144 -26.69 -31.12 18.41
C GLY A 144 -25.45 -30.30 18.69
N GLY A 145 -25.61 -28.97 18.54
CA GLY A 145 -24.75 -27.94 19.12
C GLY A 145 -23.32 -27.94 18.64
N ASP A 146 -23.07 -27.23 17.53
CA ASP A 146 -21.75 -26.69 17.33
C ASP A 146 -21.53 -25.66 18.46
N ASP A 147 -20.82 -26.06 19.51
CA ASP A 147 -20.28 -25.12 20.50
C ASP A 147 -19.28 -24.24 19.71
N PHE A 148 -19.77 -23.10 19.25
CA PHE A 148 -18.91 -22.07 18.65
C PHE A 148 -17.85 -21.72 19.68
N ASP A 149 -16.64 -22.27 19.54
CA ASP A 149 -15.53 -21.99 20.45
C ASP A 149 -15.08 -20.53 20.26
N GLU A 150 -15.68 -19.65 21.07
CA GLU A 150 -15.37 -18.23 21.10
C GLU A 150 -13.87 -17.98 21.32
N GLY A 151 -13.22 -18.87 22.07
CA GLY A 151 -11.79 -18.81 22.32
C GLY A 151 -10.97 -19.09 21.03
N ALA A 152 -11.34 -20.12 20.28
CA ALA A 152 -10.71 -20.44 19.02
C ALA A 152 -10.93 -19.33 17.97
N ALA A 153 -12.15 -18.79 17.87
CA ALA A 153 -12.46 -17.68 16.97
C ALA A 153 -11.67 -16.40 17.31
N THR A 154 -11.57 -16.07 18.61
CA THR A 154 -10.76 -14.94 19.10
C THR A 154 -9.28 -15.12 18.74
N ASN A 155 -8.72 -16.30 18.97
CA ASN A 155 -7.32 -16.59 18.69
C ASN A 155 -7.05 -16.58 17.19
N ARG A 156 -7.96 -17.10 16.38
CA ARG A 156 -7.90 -17.08 14.90
C ARG A 156 -7.81 -15.64 14.40
N MET A 157 -8.75 -14.77 14.78
CA MET A 157 -8.78 -13.38 14.35
C MET A 157 -7.52 -12.62 14.78
N THR A 158 -7.09 -12.77 16.04
CA THR A 158 -5.83 -12.17 16.52
C THR A 158 -4.63 -12.65 15.72
N SER A 159 -4.61 -13.95 15.37
CA SER A 159 -3.53 -14.52 14.52
C SER A 159 -3.56 -13.96 13.10
N LEU A 160 -4.75 -13.75 12.51
CA LEU A 160 -4.90 -13.17 11.17
C LEU A 160 -4.42 -11.71 11.14
N VAL A 161 -4.74 -10.92 12.16
CA VAL A 161 -4.23 -9.54 12.27
C VAL A 161 -2.70 -9.53 12.31
N ARG A 162 -2.09 -10.38 13.14
CA ARG A 162 -0.62 -10.49 13.19
C ARG A 162 -0.01 -10.95 11.86
N LYS A 163 -0.62 -11.95 11.22
CA LYS A 163 -0.18 -12.42 9.90
C LYS A 163 -0.31 -11.34 8.83
N ALA A 164 -1.35 -10.51 8.89
CA ALA A 164 -1.53 -9.39 7.97
C ALA A 164 -0.45 -8.31 8.19
N ALA A 165 -0.19 -7.92 9.43
CA ALA A 165 0.77 -6.87 9.76
C ALA A 165 2.23 -7.29 9.54
N LEU A 166 2.60 -8.52 9.93
CA LEU A 166 3.98 -9.04 9.87
C LEU A 166 4.27 -9.87 8.62
N GLY A 167 3.27 -10.10 7.78
CA GLY A 167 3.41 -10.87 6.56
C GLY A 167 3.82 -10.02 5.37
N ARG A 168 3.24 -10.35 4.20
CA ARG A 168 3.56 -9.63 2.97
C ARG A 168 2.74 -8.34 2.85
N LEU A 169 3.33 -7.23 3.24
CA LEU A 169 2.78 -5.90 3.04
C LEU A 169 2.87 -5.47 1.56
N THR A 170 2.02 -4.56 1.12
CA THR A 170 2.11 -3.96 -0.22
C THR A 170 3.41 -3.17 -0.40
N LEU A 171 3.93 -2.60 0.68
CA LEU A 171 5.25 -1.99 0.79
C LEU A 171 5.86 -2.44 2.11
N PRO A 172 6.91 -3.28 2.13
CA PRO A 172 7.57 -3.69 3.36
C PRO A 172 8.15 -2.51 4.13
N CYS A 173 7.84 -2.45 5.41
CA CYS A 173 8.32 -1.43 6.33
C CYS A 173 8.53 -2.02 7.72
N ASP A 174 9.20 -1.28 8.60
CA ASP A 174 9.11 -1.56 10.03
C ASP A 174 7.72 -1.14 10.52
N VAL A 175 6.96 -2.10 11.06
CA VAL A 175 5.60 -1.87 11.59
C VAL A 175 5.63 -0.84 12.73
N ALA A 176 6.69 -0.83 13.53
CA ALA A 176 6.87 0.13 14.62
C ALA A 176 7.01 1.58 14.13
N SER A 177 7.29 1.80 12.85
CA SER A 177 7.39 3.14 12.26
C SER A 177 6.04 3.75 11.87
N ALA A 178 4.93 2.99 11.99
CA ALA A 178 3.61 3.46 11.60
C ALA A 178 3.01 4.42 12.63
N ASP A 179 2.52 5.55 12.16
CA ASP A 179 1.88 6.59 12.96
C ASP A 179 0.43 6.23 13.30
N ARG A 180 -0.25 5.55 12.38
CA ARG A 180 -1.67 5.17 12.44
C ARG A 180 -1.91 3.80 11.83
N GLY A 181 -2.99 3.18 12.26
CA GLY A 181 -3.41 1.92 11.67
C GLY A 181 -4.91 1.70 11.73
N LEU A 182 -5.36 0.82 10.84
CA LEU A 182 -6.74 0.34 10.82
C LEU A 182 -6.73 -1.18 10.63
N VAL A 183 -7.45 -1.87 11.50
CA VAL A 183 -7.69 -3.32 11.42
C VAL A 183 -9.11 -3.53 10.93
N VAL A 184 -9.29 -4.23 9.81
CA VAL A 184 -10.61 -4.59 9.28
C VAL A 184 -10.74 -6.11 9.23
N ALA A 185 -11.65 -6.67 10.02
CA ALA A 185 -12.01 -8.07 9.94
C ALA A 185 -13.03 -8.30 8.80
N THR A 186 -12.77 -9.27 7.95
CA THR A 186 -13.64 -9.57 6.80
C THR A 186 -14.09 -11.03 6.81
N GLY A 187 -15.30 -11.32 6.33
CA GLY A 187 -15.78 -12.69 6.19
C GLY A 187 -17.23 -12.88 6.60
N PRO A 188 -17.70 -14.14 6.71
CA PRO A 188 -19.07 -14.42 7.13
C PRO A 188 -19.34 -13.86 8.55
N PRO A 189 -20.50 -13.22 8.79
CA PRO A 189 -20.84 -12.63 10.09
C PRO A 189 -20.66 -13.58 11.28
N SER A 190 -20.98 -14.86 11.10
CA SER A 190 -20.84 -15.89 12.14
C SER A 190 -19.40 -16.19 12.55
N HIS A 191 -18.41 -15.81 11.75
CA HIS A 191 -16.98 -16.02 11.98
C HIS A 191 -16.24 -14.75 12.39
N LEU A 192 -16.89 -13.58 12.30
CA LEU A 192 -16.35 -12.33 12.82
C LEU A 192 -16.44 -12.32 14.34
N ASN A 193 -15.32 -12.07 15.00
CA ASN A 193 -15.23 -12.09 16.46
C ASN A 193 -14.65 -10.78 16.97
N ARG A 194 -15.50 -9.93 17.56
CA ARG A 194 -15.13 -8.62 18.08
C ARG A 194 -13.98 -8.66 19.08
N LYS A 195 -13.96 -9.66 20.00
CA LYS A 195 -12.86 -9.78 20.97
C LYS A 195 -11.53 -10.07 20.27
N GLY A 196 -11.57 -10.82 19.18
CA GLY A 196 -10.39 -11.11 18.37
C GLY A 196 -9.88 -9.88 17.63
N VAL A 197 -10.79 -9.07 17.06
CA VAL A 197 -10.45 -7.79 16.44
C VAL A 197 -9.84 -6.85 17.47
N GLU A 198 -10.48 -6.70 18.64
CA GLU A 198 -10.00 -5.83 19.72
C GLU A 198 -8.62 -6.26 20.24
N ARG A 199 -8.37 -7.56 20.43
CA ARG A 199 -7.05 -8.07 20.80
C ARG A 199 -6.00 -7.85 19.70
N GLY A 200 -6.41 -8.00 18.44
CA GLY A 200 -5.54 -7.72 17.29
C GLY A 200 -5.17 -6.25 17.22
N ARG A 201 -6.15 -5.37 17.39
CA ARG A 201 -5.97 -3.92 17.46
C ARG A 201 -5.01 -3.53 18.60
N GLN A 202 -5.24 -4.05 19.80
CA GLN A 202 -4.41 -3.78 21.00
C GLN A 202 -2.98 -4.28 20.80
N TRP A 203 -2.80 -5.46 20.21
CA TRP A 203 -1.48 -5.94 19.84
C TRP A 203 -0.79 -5.00 18.83
N LEU A 204 -1.52 -4.47 17.87
CA LEU A 204 -0.95 -3.53 16.88
C LEU A 204 -0.60 -2.18 17.53
N GLU A 205 -1.39 -1.70 18.52
CA GLU A 205 -1.04 -0.54 19.34
C GLU A 205 0.29 -0.74 20.09
N ASP A 206 0.46 -1.92 20.70
CA ASP A 206 1.69 -2.27 21.42
C ASP A 206 2.89 -2.35 20.47
N GLU A 207 2.71 -2.90 19.26
CA GLU A 207 3.76 -3.07 18.26
C GLU A 207 4.19 -1.75 17.63
N THR A 208 3.24 -0.87 17.31
CA THR A 208 3.52 0.44 16.70
C THR A 208 3.87 1.51 17.73
N GLY A 209 3.46 1.34 18.98
CA GLY A 209 3.49 2.41 19.99
C GLY A 209 2.50 3.55 19.72
N SER A 210 1.64 3.43 18.72
CA SER A 210 0.65 4.43 18.34
C SER A 210 -0.67 4.20 19.04
N MET A 211 -1.30 5.28 19.54
CA MET A 211 -2.67 5.26 20.07
C MET A 211 -3.75 5.50 18.99
N GLU A 212 -3.33 5.72 17.74
CA GLU A 212 -4.22 5.99 16.60
C GLU A 212 -4.50 4.70 15.79
N ILE A 213 -4.71 3.57 16.50
CA ILE A 213 -5.09 2.30 15.87
C ILE A 213 -6.60 2.10 16.01
N ARG A 214 -7.27 2.02 14.86
CA ARG A 214 -8.71 1.78 14.76
C ARG A 214 -8.98 0.33 14.37
N GLY A 215 -10.24 -0.10 14.55
CA GLY A 215 -10.61 -1.45 14.13
C GLY A 215 -12.11 -1.61 14.01
N GLY A 216 -12.51 -2.45 13.07
CA GLY A 216 -13.91 -2.79 12.87
C GLY A 216 -14.09 -3.97 11.94
N ASP A 217 -15.34 -4.23 11.57
CA ASP A 217 -15.76 -5.38 10.81
C ASP A 217 -16.28 -4.98 9.42
N TYR A 218 -16.01 -5.83 8.43
CA TYR A 218 -16.64 -5.81 7.13
C TYR A 218 -17.23 -7.18 6.83
N PRO A 219 -18.52 -7.42 7.17
CA PRO A 219 -19.18 -8.70 6.95
C PRO A 219 -19.46 -8.97 5.48
N ILE A 220 -19.07 -10.18 5.04
CA ILE A 220 -19.31 -10.67 3.67
C ILE A 220 -20.02 -12.03 3.77
N PRO A 221 -21.37 -12.07 3.73
CA PRO A 221 -22.17 -13.23 4.12
C PRO A 221 -21.90 -14.52 3.33
N HIS A 222 -21.47 -14.42 2.07
CA HIS A 222 -21.30 -15.56 1.16
C HIS A 222 -19.83 -15.94 0.93
N ARG A 223 -18.92 -15.36 1.70
CA ARG A 223 -17.51 -15.72 1.61
C ARG A 223 -17.24 -16.97 2.45
N ASP A 224 -16.39 -17.86 1.94
CA ASP A 224 -15.92 -19.06 2.63
C ASP A 224 -14.58 -18.85 3.34
N GLU A 225 -14.16 -17.59 3.46
CA GLU A 225 -12.93 -17.18 4.14
C GLU A 225 -13.22 -16.12 5.18
N VAL A 226 -12.50 -16.20 6.30
CA VAL A 226 -12.37 -15.11 7.26
C VAL A 226 -10.98 -14.51 7.12
N GLY A 227 -10.90 -13.20 7.13
CA GLY A 227 -9.64 -12.48 6.90
C GLY A 227 -9.49 -11.25 7.78
N ALA A 228 -8.28 -10.72 7.78
CA ALA A 228 -7.97 -9.43 8.36
C ALA A 228 -7.16 -8.58 7.36
N ILE A 229 -7.57 -7.33 7.20
CA ILE A 229 -6.79 -6.29 6.56
C ILE A 229 -6.14 -5.47 7.66
N VAL A 230 -4.87 -5.13 7.48
CA VAL A 230 -4.15 -4.15 8.31
C VAL A 230 -3.65 -3.05 7.39
N LEU A 231 -4.18 -1.85 7.56
CA LEU A 231 -3.67 -0.63 6.94
C LEU A 231 -2.72 0.04 7.93
N LEU A 232 -1.50 0.29 7.52
CA LEU A 232 -0.51 1.07 8.26
C LEU A 232 -0.26 2.38 7.51
N SER A 233 -0.32 3.50 8.21
CA SER A 233 -0.20 4.84 7.62
C SER A 233 0.83 5.68 8.36
N GLY A 234 1.44 6.63 7.63
CA GLY A 234 2.52 7.44 8.15
C GLY A 234 3.79 6.64 8.44
N VAL A 235 4.04 5.55 7.67
CA VAL A 235 5.24 4.72 7.83
C VAL A 235 6.48 5.50 7.41
N THR A 236 7.55 5.42 8.20
CA THR A 236 8.79 6.19 7.99
C THR A 236 10.03 5.32 7.79
N ASP A 237 10.06 4.11 8.34
CA ASP A 237 11.17 3.15 8.15
C ASP A 237 10.80 2.17 7.02
N VAL A 238 11.21 2.52 5.80
CA VAL A 238 10.84 1.82 4.57
C VAL A 238 12.09 1.61 3.71
N PRO A 239 12.78 0.46 3.80
CA PRO A 239 14.04 0.21 3.10
C PRO A 239 13.99 0.42 1.58
N ARG A 240 12.84 0.17 0.97
CA ARG A 240 12.64 0.40 -0.47
C ARG A 240 12.70 1.88 -0.85
N ILE A 241 12.19 2.75 0.02
CA ILE A 241 12.23 4.20 -0.21
C ILE A 241 13.65 4.72 -0.05
N ASP A 242 14.41 4.22 0.93
CA ASP A 242 15.81 4.58 1.11
C ASP A 242 16.65 4.20 -0.13
N GLN A 243 16.39 3.02 -0.71
CA GLN A 243 17.02 2.62 -1.98
C GLN A 243 16.66 3.57 -3.14
N LEU A 244 15.40 3.96 -3.25
CA LEU A 244 14.97 4.92 -4.29
C LEU A 244 15.61 6.29 -4.09
N GLN A 245 15.73 6.75 -2.86
CA GLN A 245 16.41 8.02 -2.53
C GLN A 245 17.89 7.95 -2.93
N GLN A 246 18.57 6.85 -2.63
CA GLN A 246 19.96 6.66 -3.03
C GLN A 246 20.14 6.72 -4.56
N VAL A 247 19.28 6.02 -5.30
CA VAL A 247 19.30 6.07 -6.78
C VAL A 247 19.07 7.49 -7.32
N ALA A 248 18.17 8.26 -6.67
CA ALA A 248 17.93 9.64 -7.07
C ALA A 248 19.15 10.55 -6.84
N ILE A 249 19.85 10.37 -5.71
CA ILE A 249 21.08 11.12 -5.39
C ILE A 249 22.18 10.81 -6.40
N GLU A 250 22.49 9.53 -6.62
CA GLU A 250 23.52 9.09 -7.57
C GLU A 250 23.25 9.60 -9.00
N ALA A 251 21.97 9.59 -9.42
CA ALA A 251 21.59 10.11 -10.73
C ALA A 251 21.70 11.64 -10.83
N GLN A 252 21.48 12.35 -9.73
CA GLN A 252 21.67 13.80 -9.68
C GLN A 252 23.16 14.16 -9.80
N GLU A 253 24.02 13.50 -9.03
CA GLU A 253 25.47 13.69 -9.05
C GLU A 253 26.02 13.43 -10.46
N THR A 254 25.64 12.29 -11.09
CA THR A 254 26.04 11.98 -12.47
C THR A 254 25.58 13.05 -13.48
N THR A 255 24.36 13.57 -13.29
CA THR A 255 23.82 14.62 -14.18
C THR A 255 24.59 15.92 -14.02
N GLU A 256 24.99 16.29 -12.81
CA GLU A 256 25.78 17.50 -12.54
C GLU A 256 27.20 17.37 -13.11
N GLU A 257 27.84 16.21 -12.97
CA GLU A 257 29.16 15.93 -13.56
C GLU A 257 29.13 16.02 -15.10
N VAL A 258 28.14 15.39 -15.74
CA VAL A 258 27.98 15.46 -17.21
C VAL A 258 27.74 16.90 -17.66
N ARG A 259 26.98 17.68 -16.90
CA ARG A 259 26.71 19.08 -17.22
C ARG A 259 27.97 19.94 -17.07
N ALA A 260 28.74 19.75 -15.99
CA ALA A 260 30.02 20.45 -15.78
C ALA A 260 31.01 20.14 -16.91
N THR A 261 31.15 18.87 -17.27
CA THR A 261 32.02 18.45 -18.39
C THR A 261 31.56 19.08 -19.73
N ALA A 262 30.26 19.09 -20.00
CA ALA A 262 29.72 19.71 -21.21
C ALA A 262 29.95 21.24 -21.25
N GLU A 263 29.86 21.93 -20.09
CA GLU A 263 30.17 23.37 -20.00
C GLU A 263 31.67 23.64 -20.19
N GLU A 264 32.55 22.79 -19.67
CA GLU A 264 33.99 22.89 -19.89
C GLU A 264 34.35 22.66 -21.37
N ASP A 265 33.78 21.62 -21.99
CA ASP A 265 33.97 21.32 -23.42
C ASP A 265 33.47 22.46 -24.29
N PHE A 266 32.28 23.02 -23.96
CA PHE A 266 31.74 24.16 -24.71
C PHE A 266 32.62 25.41 -24.56
N SER A 267 33.11 25.68 -23.34
CA SER A 267 34.05 26.80 -23.09
C SER A 267 35.34 26.64 -23.87
N SER A 268 35.90 25.42 -23.91
CA SER A 268 37.11 25.13 -24.67
C SER A 268 36.94 25.28 -26.19
N LEU A 269 35.76 24.93 -26.71
CA LEU A 269 35.39 25.11 -28.11
C LEU A 269 35.25 26.61 -28.47
N MET A 270 34.70 27.43 -27.57
CA MET A 270 34.56 28.87 -27.77
C MET A 270 35.94 29.57 -27.74
N ASP A 271 36.84 29.14 -26.83
CA ASP A 271 38.21 29.67 -26.78
C ASP A 271 39.02 29.30 -28.00
N THR A 272 38.83 28.08 -28.56
CA THR A 272 39.54 27.63 -29.79
C THR A 272 38.91 28.24 -31.03
N GLY A 273 37.61 28.62 -31.00
CA GLY A 273 36.90 29.23 -32.12
C GLY A 273 37.33 30.67 -32.46
N GLY A 274 38.11 31.32 -31.58
CA GLY A 274 38.72 32.63 -31.82
C GLY A 274 39.86 32.64 -32.83
N GLU A 275 40.39 31.49 -33.20
CA GLU A 275 41.49 31.32 -34.21
C GLU A 275 41.01 30.91 -35.60
N LEU A 276 39.71 30.91 -35.88
CA LEU A 276 39.23 30.74 -37.25
C LEU A 276 39.44 32.03 -38.02
N ASP A 277 40.63 32.18 -38.63
CA ASP A 277 40.90 33.20 -39.65
C ASP A 277 39.83 33.12 -40.75
N ALA A 278 39.28 34.28 -41.08
CA ALA A 278 38.29 34.40 -42.16
C ALA A 278 38.84 33.77 -43.44
N LEU A 279 38.23 32.69 -43.90
CA LEU A 279 38.57 31.97 -45.10
C LEU A 279 38.19 32.71 -46.41
N PHE A 280 37.88 34.01 -46.32
CA PHE A 280 37.56 34.85 -47.46
C PHE A 280 38.24 36.24 -47.38
#